data_0ce7bd6ff0ba146c5cecaada7d0d35e0
#
_entry.id   0ce7bd6ff0ba146c5cecaada7d0d35e0
#
_cell.length_a   1.000
_cell.length_b   1.000
_cell.length_c   1.000
_cell.angle_alpha   90.00
_cell.angle_beta   90.00
_cell.angle_gamma   90.00
#
_symmetry.space_group_name_H-M   'P 1'
#
loop_
_entity.id
_entity.type
_entity.pdbx_description
1 polymer ?
#
loop_
_entity_poly.entity_id
_entity_poly.type
_entity_poly.pdbx_seq_one_letter_code
_entity_poly.pdbx_strand_id
1 'polypeptide(L)'
;MILLYPALCIADNWRERFASEDDIPKELNFWGMQLGDVFFKSMRTFETFKVLGHFSSPILILHGIQDEIVPIEYSVKAVKQYPNAKLEQFANEPHGFTEDGNRRMEAMMLYFIHECMGSK
;
A
#
# COMPACT_ATOMS: atom_id res chain seq x y z
N MET A 1 6.45 -11.23 -4.48
CA MET A 1 5.48 -10.60 -3.55
C MET A 1 4.32 -10.01 -4.35
N ILE A 2 3.11 -10.09 -3.81
CA ILE A 2 1.93 -9.46 -4.43
C ILE A 2 1.36 -8.46 -3.44
N LEU A 3 1.12 -7.24 -3.88
CA LEU A 3 0.56 -6.17 -3.08
C LEU A 3 -0.78 -5.74 -3.67
N LEU A 4 -1.83 -5.79 -2.87
CA LEU A 4 -3.17 -5.35 -3.26
C LEU A 4 -3.44 -3.99 -2.62
N TYR A 5 -3.61 -2.97 -3.47
CA TYR A 5 -3.88 -1.60 -3.02
C TYR A 5 -3.14 -1.25 -1.71
N PRO A 6 -1.80 -1.36 -1.68
CA PRO A 6 -1.05 -1.22 -0.44
C PRO A 6 -1.16 0.18 0.16
N ALA A 7 -1.45 0.25 1.45
CA ALA A 7 -1.69 1.52 2.15
C ALA A 7 -0.37 2.24 2.48
N LEU A 8 0.40 2.55 1.45
CA LEU A 8 1.68 3.25 1.58
C LEU A 8 1.54 4.71 2.01
N CYS A 9 0.30 5.19 2.09
CA CYS A 9 -0.03 6.54 2.56
C CYS A 9 -0.19 6.64 4.08
N ILE A 10 -0.12 5.54 4.82
CA ILE A 10 -0.43 5.52 6.26
C ILE A 10 0.38 6.55 7.05
N ALA A 11 1.68 6.62 6.85
CA ALA A 11 2.51 7.57 7.58
C ALA A 11 2.13 9.02 7.25
N ASP A 12 1.86 9.33 5.97
CA ASP A 12 1.42 10.64 5.54
C ASP A 12 0.08 11.02 6.16
N ASN A 13 -0.87 10.07 6.20
CA ASN A 13 -2.20 10.30 6.76
C ASN A 13 -2.13 10.67 8.25
N TRP A 14 -1.29 9.99 9.02
CA TRP A 14 -1.14 10.30 10.43
C TRP A 14 -0.39 11.61 10.67
N ARG A 15 0.62 11.93 9.85
CA ARG A 15 1.30 13.23 9.90
C ARG A 15 0.34 14.37 9.58
N GLU A 16 -0.56 14.17 8.64
CA GLU A 16 -1.57 15.17 8.29
C GLU A 16 -2.59 15.37 9.41
N ARG A 17 -3.05 14.26 10.02
CA ARG A 17 -4.01 14.32 11.13
C ARG A 17 -3.41 14.94 12.39
N PHE A 18 -2.17 14.63 12.71
CA PHE A 18 -1.45 15.20 13.85
C PHE A 18 -0.24 15.99 13.34
N ALA A 19 -0.49 17.24 12.99
CA ALA A 19 0.52 18.10 12.35
C ALA A 19 1.71 18.39 13.27
N SER A 20 1.54 18.36 14.59
CA SER A 20 2.57 18.55 15.59
C SER A 20 2.59 17.38 16.56
N GLU A 21 3.75 17.09 17.14
CA GLU A 21 3.87 16.05 18.17
C GLU A 21 2.98 16.36 19.38
N ASP A 22 2.77 17.63 19.70
CA ASP A 22 1.90 18.07 20.79
C ASP A 22 0.43 17.74 20.55
N ASP A 23 0.03 17.52 19.30
CA ASP A 23 -1.35 17.16 18.93
C ASP A 23 -1.63 15.67 19.14
N ILE A 24 -0.62 14.85 19.38
CA ILE A 24 -0.75 13.41 19.51
C ILE A 24 -1.36 13.04 20.85
N PRO A 25 -2.52 12.35 20.87
CA PRO A 25 -3.12 11.87 22.12
C PRO A 25 -2.31 10.72 22.70
N LYS A 26 -2.48 10.45 23.99
CA LYS A 26 -1.86 9.29 24.62
C LYS A 26 -2.39 7.97 24.05
N GLU A 27 -3.66 7.96 23.72
CA GLU A 27 -4.35 6.81 23.13
C GLU A 27 -5.45 7.29 22.18
N LEU A 28 -5.70 6.53 21.14
CA LEU A 28 -6.79 6.77 20.21
C LEU A 28 -7.43 5.44 19.85
N ASN A 29 -8.76 5.35 19.98
CA ASN A 29 -9.50 4.22 19.45
C ASN A 29 -9.73 4.45 17.96
N PHE A 30 -9.18 3.55 17.13
CA PHE A 30 -9.31 3.62 15.67
C PHE A 30 -9.80 2.26 15.17
N TRP A 31 -11.02 2.24 14.66
CA TRP A 31 -11.70 1.02 14.20
C TRP A 31 -11.69 -0.11 15.25
N GLY A 32 -11.94 0.23 16.51
CA GLY A 32 -11.94 -0.73 17.60
C GLY A 32 -10.55 -1.10 18.12
N MET A 33 -9.49 -0.57 17.53
CA MET A 33 -8.13 -0.77 18.00
C MET A 33 -7.68 0.39 18.88
N GLN A 34 -7.08 0.08 20.01
CA GLN A 34 -6.50 1.09 20.89
C GLN A 34 -5.06 1.35 20.46
N LEU A 35 -4.80 2.52 19.90
CA LEU A 35 -3.47 2.89 19.44
C LEU A 35 -2.83 3.87 20.42
N GLY A 36 -1.60 3.58 20.84
CA GLY A 36 -0.85 4.42 21.77
C GLY A 36 -0.03 5.50 21.06
N ASP A 37 0.46 6.45 21.86
CA ASP A 37 1.24 7.60 21.34
C ASP A 37 2.53 7.18 20.63
N VAL A 38 3.13 6.08 21.03
CA VAL A 38 4.38 5.57 20.41
C VAL A 38 4.15 5.27 18.92
N PHE A 39 2.98 4.71 18.57
CA PHE A 39 2.63 4.45 17.17
C PHE A 39 2.61 5.76 16.36
N PHE A 40 1.92 6.77 16.83
CA PHE A 40 1.79 8.04 16.10
C PHE A 40 3.11 8.80 16.01
N LYS A 41 3.91 8.78 17.08
CA LYS A 41 5.24 9.38 17.08
C LYS A 41 6.16 8.70 16.08
N SER A 42 6.11 7.37 15.96
CA SER A 42 6.92 6.64 14.98
C SER A 42 6.51 6.97 13.55
N MET A 43 5.22 7.22 13.28
CA MET A 43 4.74 7.58 11.96
C MET A 43 5.24 8.96 11.50
N ARG A 44 5.56 9.86 12.42
CA ARG A 44 6.06 11.20 12.06
C ARG A 44 7.39 11.16 11.32
N THR A 45 8.23 10.19 11.62
CA THR A 45 9.58 10.07 11.06
C THR A 45 9.75 8.90 10.11
N PHE A 46 8.73 8.05 9.98
CA PHE A 46 8.81 6.89 9.10
C PHE A 46 8.72 7.32 7.63
N GLU A 47 9.74 6.98 6.86
CA GLU A 47 9.82 7.31 5.44
C GLU A 47 9.58 6.06 4.60
N THR A 48 8.31 5.81 4.28
CA THR A 48 7.84 4.62 3.60
C THR A 48 8.65 4.29 2.35
N PHE A 49 8.89 5.28 1.50
CA PHE A 49 9.50 5.02 0.19
C PHE A 49 11.00 4.77 0.24
N LYS A 50 11.67 5.14 1.32
CA LYS A 50 13.12 4.90 1.47
C LYS A 50 13.48 3.42 1.69
N VAL A 51 12.53 2.63 2.23
CA VAL A 51 12.80 1.22 2.54
C VAL A 51 12.42 0.27 1.40
N LEU A 52 11.67 0.73 0.41
CA LEU A 52 11.14 -0.14 -0.65
C LEU A 52 12.26 -0.70 -1.54
N GLY A 53 13.30 0.07 -1.79
CA GLY A 53 14.41 -0.34 -2.64
C GLY A 53 15.23 -1.52 -2.13
N HIS A 54 15.05 -1.90 -0.87
CA HIS A 54 15.78 -3.02 -0.26
C HIS A 54 15.21 -4.39 -0.66
N PHE A 55 14.02 -4.43 -1.25
CA PHE A 55 13.40 -5.68 -1.70
C PHE A 55 13.52 -5.78 -3.22
N SER A 56 14.30 -6.73 -3.71
CA SER A 56 14.65 -6.88 -5.13
C SER A 56 13.97 -8.04 -5.84
N SER A 57 13.28 -8.91 -5.12
CA SER A 57 12.53 -10.01 -5.74
C SER A 57 11.31 -9.48 -6.52
N PRO A 58 10.76 -10.26 -7.47
CA PRO A 58 9.63 -9.80 -8.27
C PRO A 58 8.42 -9.38 -7.44
N ILE A 59 7.82 -8.26 -7.80
CA ILE A 59 6.63 -7.72 -7.15
C ILE A 59 5.56 -7.40 -8.19
N LEU A 60 4.33 -7.81 -7.89
CA LEU A 60 3.15 -7.37 -8.62
C LEU A 60 2.31 -6.50 -7.70
N ILE A 61 2.00 -5.28 -8.15
CA ILE A 61 1.12 -4.36 -7.44
C ILE A 61 -0.18 -4.23 -8.23
N LEU A 62 -1.32 -4.44 -7.57
CA LEU A 62 -2.64 -4.32 -8.17
C LEU A 62 -3.41 -3.22 -7.44
N HIS A 63 -3.87 -2.19 -8.17
CA HIS A 63 -4.49 -1.03 -7.55
C HIS A 63 -5.56 -0.42 -8.45
N GLY A 64 -6.71 -0.07 -7.87
CA GLY A 64 -7.80 0.57 -8.58
C GLY A 64 -7.58 2.07 -8.78
N ILE A 65 -7.86 2.57 -9.98
CA ILE A 65 -7.72 3.99 -10.28
C ILE A 65 -8.72 4.85 -9.49
N GLN A 66 -9.88 4.28 -9.14
CA GLN A 66 -10.91 4.97 -8.38
C GLN A 66 -10.86 4.69 -6.88
N ASP A 67 -9.73 4.25 -6.38
CA ASP A 67 -9.53 4.04 -4.94
C ASP A 67 -9.53 5.39 -4.21
N GLU A 68 -10.56 5.62 -3.40
CA GLU A 68 -10.73 6.86 -2.62
C GLU A 68 -10.07 6.79 -1.24
N ILE A 69 -9.68 5.59 -0.80
CA ILE A 69 -9.06 5.38 0.52
C ILE A 69 -7.55 5.47 0.42
N VAL A 70 -6.96 4.80 -0.57
CA VAL A 70 -5.52 4.87 -0.85
C VAL A 70 -5.32 5.38 -2.27
N PRO A 71 -4.85 6.61 -2.45
CA PRO A 71 -4.62 7.14 -3.80
C PRO A 71 -3.64 6.28 -4.59
N ILE A 72 -3.98 5.98 -5.84
CA ILE A 72 -3.15 5.12 -6.69
C ILE A 72 -1.75 5.69 -6.93
N GLU A 73 -1.59 6.99 -6.79
CA GLU A 73 -0.29 7.67 -6.94
C GLU A 73 0.78 7.10 -6.01
N TYR A 74 0.40 6.59 -4.85
CA TYR A 74 1.33 5.91 -3.95
C TYR A 74 1.89 4.63 -4.58
N SER A 75 1.07 3.85 -5.28
CA SER A 75 1.53 2.66 -5.99
C SER A 75 2.34 3.02 -7.23
N VAL A 76 1.98 4.09 -7.95
CA VAL A 76 2.77 4.62 -9.07
C VAL A 76 4.17 5.02 -8.61
N LYS A 77 4.27 5.68 -7.47
CA LYS A 77 5.56 6.04 -6.88
C LYS A 77 6.33 4.80 -6.41
N ALA A 78 5.65 3.85 -5.77
CA ALA A 78 6.27 2.64 -5.25
C ALA A 78 6.90 1.79 -6.34
N VAL A 79 6.24 1.61 -7.48
CA VAL A 79 6.76 0.79 -8.58
C VAL A 79 8.09 1.32 -9.11
N LYS A 80 8.34 2.61 -8.97
CA LYS A 80 9.60 3.23 -9.36
C LYS A 80 10.72 3.04 -8.33
N GLN A 81 10.35 2.77 -7.08
CA GLN A 81 11.31 2.57 -6.00
C GLN A 81 11.78 1.12 -5.87
N TYR A 82 10.92 0.17 -6.19
CA TYR A 82 11.29 -1.24 -6.19
C TYR A 82 12.14 -1.57 -7.42
N PRO A 83 13.23 -2.34 -7.27
CA PRO A 83 14.07 -2.74 -8.41
C PRO A 83 13.37 -3.61 -9.44
N ASN A 84 12.39 -4.40 -9.03
CA ASN A 84 11.73 -5.38 -9.91
C ASN A 84 10.23 -5.45 -9.62
N ALA A 85 9.50 -4.40 -9.94
CA ALA A 85 8.07 -4.31 -9.69
C ALA A 85 7.28 -3.95 -10.94
N LYS A 86 6.07 -4.47 -11.00
CA LYS A 86 5.09 -4.17 -12.04
C LYS A 86 3.79 -3.71 -11.38
N LEU A 87 3.20 -2.65 -11.92
CA LEU A 87 1.90 -2.13 -11.47
C LEU A 87 0.84 -2.41 -12.52
N GLU A 88 -0.25 -3.06 -12.11
CA GLU A 88 -1.47 -3.20 -12.90
C GLU A 88 -2.52 -2.26 -12.35
N GLN A 89 -2.94 -1.29 -13.16
CA GLN A 89 -3.96 -0.30 -12.80
C GLN A 89 -5.33 -0.77 -13.29
N PHE A 90 -6.28 -0.84 -12.37
CA PHE A 90 -7.64 -1.27 -12.67
C PHE A 90 -8.53 -0.04 -12.86
N ALA A 91 -8.93 0.25 -14.11
CA ALA A 91 -9.61 1.49 -14.53
C ALA A 91 -10.95 1.56 -13.85
N ASN A 92 -11.71 1.35 -13.34
CA ASN A 92 -13.03 1.53 -12.73
C ASN A 92 -13.17 0.82 -11.37
N GLU A 93 -12.03 0.54 -10.73
CA GLU A 93 -12.06 -0.21 -9.49
C GLU A 93 -11.80 0.68 -8.27
N PRO A 94 -12.62 0.55 -7.22
CA PRO A 94 -12.41 1.23 -5.94
C PRO A 94 -11.44 0.45 -5.05
N HIS A 95 -11.23 0.94 -3.83
CA HIS A 95 -10.51 0.21 -2.80
C HIS A 95 -11.20 -1.11 -2.49
N GLY A 96 -10.46 -2.20 -2.46
CA GLY A 96 -11.01 -3.55 -2.22
C GLY A 96 -11.62 -4.21 -3.45
N PHE A 97 -11.64 -3.55 -4.58
CA PHE A 97 -12.19 -4.00 -5.86
C PHE A 97 -13.67 -4.42 -5.80
N THR A 98 -14.33 -4.35 -6.98
CA THR A 98 -15.64 -4.98 -7.19
C THR A 98 -15.47 -6.48 -7.40
N GLU A 99 -16.59 -7.21 -7.49
CA GLU A 99 -16.54 -8.65 -7.76
C GLU A 99 -15.81 -8.97 -9.08
N ASP A 100 -16.09 -8.19 -10.13
CA ASP A 100 -15.38 -8.35 -11.41
C ASP A 100 -13.89 -8.04 -11.29
N GLY A 101 -13.54 -7.00 -10.55
CA GLY A 101 -12.15 -6.65 -10.28
C GLY A 101 -11.42 -7.74 -9.53
N ASN A 102 -12.08 -8.34 -8.54
CA ASN A 102 -11.53 -9.46 -7.78
C ASN A 102 -11.25 -10.69 -8.65
N ARG A 103 -12.14 -10.99 -9.59
CA ARG A 103 -11.92 -12.12 -10.54
C ARG A 103 -10.70 -11.86 -11.42
N ARG A 104 -10.56 -10.64 -11.94
CA ARG A 104 -9.39 -10.27 -12.75
C ARG A 104 -8.11 -10.28 -11.92
N MET A 105 -8.19 -9.79 -10.68
CA MET A 105 -7.09 -9.82 -9.73
C MET A 105 -6.59 -11.24 -9.49
N GLU A 106 -7.50 -12.16 -9.19
CA GLU A 106 -7.15 -13.56 -8.94
C GLU A 106 -6.44 -14.18 -10.14
N ALA A 107 -6.94 -13.96 -11.36
CA ALA A 107 -6.32 -14.45 -12.57
C ALA A 107 -4.91 -13.90 -12.76
N MET A 108 -4.72 -12.60 -12.52
CA MET A 108 -3.40 -11.96 -12.62
C MET A 108 -2.42 -12.46 -11.57
N MET A 109 -2.90 -12.70 -10.35
CA MET A 109 -2.09 -13.25 -9.27
C MET A 109 -1.60 -14.65 -9.61
N LEU A 110 -2.48 -15.50 -10.08
CA LEU A 110 -2.11 -16.87 -10.48
C LEU A 110 -1.09 -16.85 -11.62
N TYR A 111 -1.31 -16.03 -12.62
CA TYR A 111 -0.37 -15.89 -13.74
C TYR A 111 1.01 -15.44 -13.25
N PHE A 112 1.05 -14.44 -12.38
CA PHE A 112 2.31 -13.93 -11.81
C PHE A 112 3.04 -15.01 -11.01
N ILE A 113 2.31 -15.77 -10.18
CA ILE A 113 2.90 -16.87 -9.40
C ILE A 113 3.49 -17.92 -10.33
N HIS A 114 2.75 -18.31 -11.38
CA HIS A 114 3.25 -19.27 -12.36
C HIS A 114 4.49 -18.79 -13.07
N GLU A 115 4.55 -17.52 -13.47
CA GLU A 115 5.74 -16.96 -14.11
C GLU A 115 6.94 -16.99 -13.17
N CYS A 116 6.77 -16.61 -11.91
CA CYS A 116 7.85 -16.63 -10.92
C CYS A 116 8.37 -18.05 -10.66
N MET A 117 7.47 -19.03 -10.63
CA MET A 117 7.84 -20.44 -10.45
C MET A 117 8.49 -21.06 -11.70
N GLY A 118 8.01 -20.69 -12.87
CA GLY A 118 8.55 -21.19 -14.15
C GLY A 118 9.89 -20.58 -14.54
N SER A 119 10.33 -19.51 -13.87
CA SER A 119 11.60 -18.83 -14.15
C SER A 119 12.81 -19.51 -13.49
N LYS A 120 12.61 -20.66 -12.87
CA LYS A 120 13.70 -21.40 -12.19
C LYS A 120 14.46 -22.30 -13.13
#